data_648e866b7a38b3e342208947a23bb962
#
_entry.id   648e866b7a38b3e342208947a23bb962
#
_cell.length_a   1.000
_cell.length_b   1.000
_cell.length_c   1.000
_cell.angle_alpha   90.00
_cell.angle_beta   90.00
_cell.angle_gamma   90.00
#
_symmetry.space_group_name_H-M   'P 1'
#
loop_
_entity.id
_entity.type
_entity.pdbx_description
1 polymer ?
#
loop_
_entity_poly.entity_id
_entity_poly.type
_entity_poly.pdbx_seq_one_letter_code
_entity_poly.pdbx_strand_id
1 'polypeptide(L)'
;MIFTENIQIIVILSIFRFKYIEFMKFYLFVIVLFITAEIFPQSDSTDAEFESFTARLNNKLLLVVSNEGDTLYSKVFENPEFTTSDLDSDGVEEYIIIDYKEIDDKNDFTLFVYNTLDTFYCVDSIHSGFIEPYIVYSTDVESNVIVAGIPKFNDLNIGKEESSLPINVWKYEEATLTNVNNEIYELFETETGSIIDYLEDYFDSNIENCQSSQQVNNIIASGFINLVNAGENSVASQFLKKYYLCQDIESYKQKIENLLKVNK
;
A
#
# COMPACT_ATOMS: atom_id res chain seq x y z
N MET A 1 52.94 -33.18 34.24
CA MET A 1 51.67 -33.22 33.47
C MET A 1 50.72 -32.09 33.83
N ILE A 2 51.17 -30.94 34.34
CA ILE A 2 50.36 -29.77 34.76
C ILE A 2 50.59 -28.54 33.85
N PHE A 3 51.61 -28.56 33.00
CA PHE A 3 51.98 -27.42 32.13
C PHE A 3 51.24 -27.36 30.79
N THR A 4 50.63 -28.45 30.31
CA THR A 4 49.92 -28.49 29.02
C THR A 4 48.47 -28.01 29.09
N GLU A 5 47.80 -28.13 30.20
CA GLU A 5 46.41 -27.69 30.37
C GLU A 5 46.26 -26.16 30.42
N ASN A 6 47.24 -25.46 31.03
CA ASN A 6 47.17 -23.98 31.14
C ASN A 6 47.38 -23.27 29.80
N ILE A 7 48.10 -23.87 28.85
CA ILE A 7 48.32 -23.27 27.53
C ILE A 7 47.05 -23.37 26.68
N GLN A 8 46.30 -24.47 26.75
CA GLN A 8 45.05 -24.61 26.02
C GLN A 8 43.97 -23.61 26.48
N ILE A 9 43.84 -23.36 27.77
CA ILE A 9 42.89 -22.39 28.33
C ILE A 9 43.21 -20.96 27.90
N ILE A 10 44.50 -20.57 27.85
CA ILE A 10 44.95 -19.24 27.44
C ILE A 10 44.67 -19.03 25.92
N VAL A 11 44.90 -20.06 25.10
CA VAL A 11 44.61 -19.98 23.66
C VAL A 11 43.10 -19.87 23.38
N ILE A 12 42.29 -20.63 24.09
CA ILE A 12 40.83 -20.58 23.96
C ILE A 12 40.30 -19.21 24.39
N LEU A 13 40.77 -18.65 25.48
CA LEU A 13 40.38 -17.31 25.96
C LEU A 13 40.84 -16.21 25.02
N SER A 14 42.00 -16.33 24.39
CA SER A 14 42.48 -15.36 23.40
C SER A 14 41.66 -15.40 22.10
N ILE A 15 41.23 -16.59 21.65
CA ILE A 15 40.39 -16.75 20.45
C ILE A 15 38.96 -16.19 20.70
N PHE A 16 38.42 -16.43 21.92
CA PHE A 16 37.13 -15.84 22.29
C PHE A 16 37.15 -14.32 22.38
N ARG A 17 38.25 -13.76 22.93
CA ARG A 17 38.45 -12.32 23.04
C ARG A 17 38.60 -11.65 21.68
N PHE A 18 39.29 -12.31 20.74
CA PHE A 18 39.47 -11.79 19.38
C PHE A 18 38.15 -11.82 18.59
N LYS A 19 37.37 -12.88 18.67
CA LYS A 19 36.03 -12.96 18.05
C LYS A 19 35.04 -11.95 18.63
N TYR A 20 35.11 -11.68 19.92
CA TYR A 20 34.24 -10.71 20.58
C TYR A 20 34.55 -9.28 20.16
N ILE A 21 35.81 -8.94 19.98
CA ILE A 21 36.26 -7.61 19.51
C ILE A 21 35.87 -7.38 18.04
N GLU A 22 35.99 -8.38 17.18
CA GLU A 22 35.54 -8.32 15.77
C GLU A 22 34.02 -8.17 15.70
N PHE A 23 33.28 -8.91 16.50
CA PHE A 23 31.82 -8.81 16.58
C PHE A 23 31.37 -7.45 17.11
N MET A 24 32.04 -6.89 18.11
CA MET A 24 31.77 -5.53 18.60
C MET A 24 32.06 -4.46 17.57
N LYS A 25 33.14 -4.59 16.80
CA LYS A 25 33.47 -3.65 15.69
C LYS A 25 32.40 -3.70 14.59
N PHE A 26 31.94 -4.91 14.24
CA PHE A 26 30.84 -5.08 13.27
C PHE A 26 29.54 -4.44 13.79
N TYR A 27 29.19 -4.65 15.04
CA TYR A 27 28.01 -4.05 15.65
C TYR A 27 28.08 -2.52 15.74
N LEU A 28 29.27 -1.98 16.07
CA LEU A 28 29.49 -0.54 16.10
C LEU A 28 29.43 0.06 14.69
N PHE A 29 29.93 -0.65 13.67
CA PHE A 29 29.84 -0.22 12.27
C PHE A 29 28.40 -0.23 11.77
N VAL A 30 27.60 -1.24 12.12
CA VAL A 30 26.18 -1.31 11.79
C VAL A 30 25.39 -0.19 12.49
N ILE A 31 25.66 0.08 13.79
CA ILE A 31 25.02 1.20 14.52
C ILE A 31 25.36 2.54 13.89
N VAL A 32 26.63 2.76 13.50
CA VAL A 32 27.05 4.00 12.82
C VAL A 32 26.38 4.13 11.46
N LEU A 33 26.20 3.06 10.71
CA LEU A 33 25.46 3.05 9.44
C LEU A 33 23.98 3.43 9.64
N PHE A 34 23.33 2.94 10.69
CA PHE A 34 21.93 3.31 11.00
C PHE A 34 21.80 4.77 11.49
N ILE A 35 22.77 5.27 12.26
CA ILE A 35 22.74 6.66 12.74
C ILE A 35 23.02 7.66 11.59
N THR A 36 23.82 7.28 10.59
CA THR A 36 24.08 8.15 9.44
C THR A 36 22.94 8.19 8.43
N ALA A 37 22.04 7.21 8.43
CA ALA A 37 20.86 7.21 7.57
C ALA A 37 19.76 8.19 8.05
N GLU A 38 19.78 8.59 9.33
CA GLU A 38 18.78 9.52 9.88
C GLU A 38 19.22 11.01 9.90
N ILE A 39 20.43 11.35 9.45
CA ILE A 39 20.97 12.73 9.53
C ILE A 39 20.97 13.45 8.16
N PHE A 40 20.16 13.03 7.22
CA PHE A 40 19.85 13.94 6.13
C PHE A 40 18.65 14.79 6.57
N PRO A 41 18.80 16.12 6.70
CA PRO A 41 17.64 16.96 6.86
C PRO A 41 16.77 16.74 5.62
N GLN A 42 15.61 16.14 5.80
CA GLN A 42 14.55 16.22 4.81
C GLN A 42 14.33 17.71 4.60
N SER A 43 14.69 18.23 3.44
CA SER A 43 14.26 19.57 3.06
C SER A 43 12.73 19.49 2.93
N ASP A 44 12.01 20.32 3.67
CA ASP A 44 10.54 20.40 3.65
C ASP A 44 9.99 20.85 2.27
N SER A 45 10.83 21.00 1.27
CA SER A 45 10.46 21.25 -0.12
C SER A 45 11.03 20.18 -1.02
N THR A 46 10.16 19.58 -1.80
CA THR A 46 10.51 18.59 -2.81
C THR A 46 10.22 19.16 -4.18
N ASP A 47 11.27 19.32 -4.96
CA ASP A 47 11.22 19.86 -6.31
C ASP A 47 11.37 18.72 -7.31
N ALA A 48 10.46 18.62 -8.29
CA ALA A 48 10.58 17.78 -9.46
C ALA A 48 10.77 18.69 -10.69
N GLU A 49 11.88 18.49 -11.40
CA GLU A 49 12.21 19.25 -12.61
C GLU A 49 11.80 18.48 -13.85
N PHE A 50 11.02 19.11 -14.69
CA PHE A 50 10.59 18.60 -15.98
C PHE A 50 11.16 19.49 -17.11
N GLU A 51 11.09 19.05 -18.36
CA GLU A 51 11.70 19.77 -19.48
C GLU A 51 11.21 21.24 -19.60
N SER A 52 9.93 21.47 -19.35
CA SER A 52 9.27 22.78 -19.55
C SER A 52 8.92 23.54 -18.27
N PHE A 53 8.96 22.89 -17.12
CA PHE A 53 8.52 23.46 -15.85
C PHE A 53 9.15 22.75 -14.63
N THR A 54 9.01 23.37 -13.47
CA THR A 54 9.36 22.79 -12.18
C THR A 54 8.11 22.69 -11.33
N ALA A 55 7.83 21.52 -10.77
CA ALA A 55 6.78 21.29 -9.77
C ALA A 55 7.41 21.27 -8.37
N ARG A 56 6.90 22.09 -7.46
CA ARG A 56 7.37 22.22 -6.08
C ARG A 56 6.25 21.94 -5.12
N LEU A 57 6.42 20.94 -4.27
CA LEU A 57 5.56 20.76 -3.11
C LEU A 57 6.27 21.37 -1.89
N ASN A 58 5.72 22.47 -1.39
CA ASN A 58 6.23 23.16 -0.22
C ASN A 58 5.18 23.07 0.89
N ASN A 59 5.41 22.24 1.88
CA ASN A 59 4.43 21.84 2.89
C ASN A 59 3.13 21.37 2.22
N LYS A 60 2.11 22.23 2.20
CA LYS A 60 0.77 21.93 1.69
C LYS A 60 0.50 22.50 0.30
N LEU A 61 1.38 23.32 -0.24
CA LEU A 61 1.18 24.02 -1.50
C LEU A 61 1.97 23.37 -2.63
N LEU A 62 1.27 22.78 -3.59
CA LEU A 62 1.84 22.48 -4.90
C LEU A 62 1.86 23.75 -5.73
N LEU A 63 3.03 24.11 -6.21
CA LEU A 63 3.27 25.22 -7.13
C LEU A 63 4.02 24.72 -8.35
N VAL A 64 3.49 24.94 -9.53
CA VAL A 64 4.16 24.59 -10.79
C VAL A 64 4.49 25.88 -11.53
N VAL A 65 5.75 26.01 -11.90
CA VAL A 65 6.31 27.23 -12.50
C VAL A 65 6.99 26.88 -13.81
N SER A 66 6.70 27.62 -14.88
CA SER A 66 7.41 27.49 -16.15
C SER A 66 8.88 27.88 -16.02
N ASN A 67 9.70 27.48 -16.98
CA ASN A 67 11.10 27.92 -17.06
C ASN A 67 11.27 29.45 -17.22
N GLU A 68 10.22 30.16 -17.64
CA GLU A 68 10.16 31.61 -17.73
C GLU A 68 9.74 32.28 -16.42
N GLY A 69 9.31 31.50 -15.42
CA GLY A 69 8.90 31.97 -14.09
C GLY A 69 7.41 32.22 -13.92
N ASP A 70 6.60 31.88 -14.91
CA ASP A 70 5.14 32.01 -14.83
C ASP A 70 4.53 30.86 -14.04
N THR A 71 3.56 31.16 -13.16
CA THR A 71 2.81 30.12 -12.46
C THR A 71 1.82 29.45 -13.40
N LEU A 72 2.03 28.15 -13.66
CA LEU A 72 1.18 27.32 -14.50
C LEU A 72 0.05 26.68 -13.71
N TYR A 73 0.33 26.26 -12.48
CA TYR A 73 -0.65 25.56 -11.62
C TYR A 73 -0.35 25.82 -10.16
N SER A 74 -1.41 25.86 -9.33
CA SER A 74 -1.25 25.84 -7.89
C SER A 74 -2.44 25.17 -7.21
N LYS A 75 -2.18 24.38 -6.16
CA LYS A 75 -3.20 23.70 -5.35
C LYS A 75 -2.72 23.51 -3.93
N VAL A 76 -3.62 23.70 -2.97
CA VAL A 76 -3.37 23.44 -1.55
C VAL A 76 -3.95 22.08 -1.19
N PHE A 77 -3.19 21.28 -0.47
CA PHE A 77 -3.53 19.98 0.07
C PHE A 77 -3.64 20.03 1.59
N GLU A 78 -4.01 18.92 2.23
CA GLU A 78 -4.05 18.86 3.70
C GLU A 78 -2.78 18.27 4.29
N ASN A 79 -2.41 17.06 3.88
CA ASN A 79 -1.18 16.38 4.31
C ASN A 79 -0.61 15.62 3.10
N PRO A 80 -0.02 16.33 2.14
CA PRO A 80 0.43 15.72 0.89
C PRO A 80 1.77 15.04 1.04
N GLU A 81 1.90 13.88 0.41
CA GLU A 81 3.15 13.24 0.05
C GLU A 81 3.23 13.14 -1.46
N PHE A 82 4.44 13.25 -2.03
CA PHE A 82 4.57 13.15 -3.47
C PHE A 82 5.59 12.08 -3.88
N THR A 83 5.38 11.56 -5.05
CA THR A 83 6.31 10.68 -5.76
C THR A 83 6.20 10.92 -7.25
N THR A 84 7.16 10.41 -8.02
CA THR A 84 7.09 10.31 -9.47
C THR A 84 7.15 8.86 -9.88
N SER A 85 6.49 8.51 -10.97
CA SER A 85 6.54 7.16 -11.54
C SER A 85 6.16 7.22 -13.01
N ASP A 86 6.90 6.54 -13.85
CA ASP A 86 6.51 6.27 -15.23
C ASP A 86 5.41 5.21 -15.21
N LEU A 87 4.14 5.65 -15.25
CA LEU A 87 2.99 4.79 -15.07
C LEU A 87 2.62 4.00 -16.32
N ASP A 88 2.88 4.54 -17.52
CA ASP A 88 2.52 3.92 -18.80
C ASP A 88 3.73 3.42 -19.59
N SER A 89 4.93 3.54 -19.02
CA SER A 89 6.19 3.09 -19.61
C SER A 89 6.57 3.82 -20.89
N ASP A 90 6.17 5.09 -21.01
CA ASP A 90 6.54 5.96 -22.15
C ASP A 90 7.90 6.65 -21.96
N GLY A 91 8.51 6.51 -20.79
CA GLY A 91 9.80 7.08 -20.40
C GLY A 91 9.68 8.48 -19.78
N VAL A 92 8.47 8.97 -19.56
CA VAL A 92 8.18 10.22 -18.83
C VAL A 92 7.49 9.89 -17.50
N GLU A 93 7.98 10.45 -16.42
CA GLU A 93 7.38 10.20 -15.10
C GLU A 93 6.16 11.11 -14.88
N GLU A 94 5.03 10.54 -14.46
CA GLU A 94 3.90 11.28 -13.92
C GLU A 94 4.23 11.80 -12.53
N TYR A 95 3.66 12.96 -12.18
CA TYR A 95 3.73 13.53 -10.85
C TYR A 95 2.51 13.10 -10.04
N ILE A 96 2.76 12.47 -8.90
CA ILE A 96 1.72 11.81 -8.11
C ILE A 96 1.73 12.41 -6.70
N ILE A 97 0.54 12.83 -6.23
CA ILE A 97 0.33 13.29 -4.87
C ILE A 97 -0.64 12.35 -4.16
N ILE A 98 -0.24 11.87 -2.99
CA ILE A 98 -1.12 11.20 -2.04
C ILE A 98 -1.40 12.21 -0.93
N ASP A 99 -2.66 12.63 -0.80
CA ASP A 99 -3.10 13.53 0.26
C ASP A 99 -4.04 12.81 1.21
N TYR A 100 -3.97 13.11 2.50
CA TYR A 100 -4.89 12.52 3.46
C TYR A 100 -5.50 13.53 4.42
N LYS A 101 -6.71 13.20 4.88
CA LYS A 101 -7.42 13.88 5.95
C LYS A 101 -7.56 12.94 7.12
N GLU A 102 -7.37 13.45 8.32
CA GLU A 102 -7.66 12.70 9.53
C GLU A 102 -9.17 12.76 9.84
N ILE A 103 -9.80 11.58 9.89
CA ILE A 103 -11.21 11.39 10.21
C ILE A 103 -11.32 10.31 11.29
N ASP A 104 -11.78 10.67 12.49
CA ASP A 104 -11.96 9.74 13.61
C ASP A 104 -10.71 8.88 13.90
N ASP A 105 -9.55 9.53 14.02
CA ASP A 105 -8.23 8.91 14.25
C ASP A 105 -7.77 7.96 13.10
N LYS A 106 -8.32 8.11 11.91
CA LYS A 106 -7.90 7.39 10.69
C LYS A 106 -7.59 8.36 9.57
N ASN A 107 -6.65 7.98 8.72
CA ASN A 107 -6.32 8.74 7.53
C ASN A 107 -7.26 8.34 6.38
N ASP A 108 -7.92 9.30 5.76
CA ASP A 108 -8.75 9.15 4.57
C ASP A 108 -7.97 9.68 3.36
N PHE A 109 -7.51 8.78 2.52
CA PHE A 109 -6.54 9.05 1.46
C PHE A 109 -7.20 9.37 0.11
N THR A 110 -6.57 10.28 -0.62
CA THR A 110 -6.87 10.56 -2.03
C THR A 110 -5.56 10.68 -2.81
N LEU A 111 -5.43 9.93 -3.89
CA LEU A 111 -4.31 10.00 -4.82
C LEU A 111 -4.69 10.88 -6.01
N PHE A 112 -3.78 11.75 -6.42
CA PHE A 112 -3.90 12.62 -7.60
C PHE A 112 -2.79 12.28 -8.58
N VAL A 113 -3.15 12.08 -9.86
CA VAL A 113 -2.19 11.87 -10.95
C VAL A 113 -2.15 13.11 -11.82
N TYR A 114 -0.95 13.57 -12.10
CA TYR A 114 -0.70 14.73 -12.96
C TYR A 114 0.10 14.30 -14.18
N ASN A 115 -0.36 14.70 -15.36
CA ASN A 115 0.43 14.60 -16.59
C ASN A 115 1.55 15.64 -16.56
N THR A 116 2.73 15.24 -17.04
CA THR A 116 3.94 16.07 -17.05
C THR A 116 4.57 16.22 -18.44
N LEU A 117 4.03 15.57 -19.47
CA LEU A 117 4.66 15.49 -20.80
C LEU A 117 4.79 16.87 -21.46
N ASP A 118 3.69 17.48 -21.81
CA ASP A 118 3.69 18.78 -22.54
C ASP A 118 3.20 19.92 -21.66
N THR A 119 2.18 19.65 -20.86
CA THR A 119 1.52 20.61 -19.97
C THR A 119 1.21 19.95 -18.65
N PHE A 120 1.37 20.69 -17.56
CA PHE A 120 1.04 20.19 -16.23
C PHE A 120 -0.47 20.34 -15.96
N TYR A 121 -1.16 19.24 -15.77
CA TYR A 121 -2.56 19.23 -15.33
C TYR A 121 -2.90 17.96 -14.55
N CYS A 122 -3.89 18.06 -13.66
CA CYS A 122 -4.43 16.91 -12.97
C CYS A 122 -5.24 16.06 -13.95
N VAL A 123 -4.80 14.83 -14.19
CA VAL A 123 -5.50 13.86 -15.03
C VAL A 123 -6.77 13.40 -14.34
N ASP A 124 -6.61 12.89 -13.11
CA ASP A 124 -7.71 12.40 -12.30
C ASP A 124 -7.28 12.28 -10.84
N SER A 125 -8.24 11.93 -9.98
CA SER A 125 -8.00 11.61 -8.59
C SER A 125 -8.77 10.36 -8.16
N ILE A 126 -8.11 9.53 -7.34
CA ILE A 126 -8.68 8.30 -6.80
C ILE A 126 -8.86 8.47 -5.29
N HIS A 127 -10.10 8.51 -4.82
CA HIS A 127 -10.39 8.45 -3.40
C HIS A 127 -10.23 7.00 -2.93
N SER A 128 -9.26 6.75 -2.04
CA SER A 128 -8.87 5.42 -1.57
C SER A 128 -9.51 5.05 -0.21
N GLY A 129 -10.10 6.01 0.48
CA GLY A 129 -10.61 5.79 1.83
C GLY A 129 -9.46 5.55 2.82
N PHE A 130 -9.62 4.57 3.70
CA PHE A 130 -8.65 4.31 4.77
C PHE A 130 -7.45 3.45 4.34
N ILE A 131 -7.37 3.02 3.09
CA ILE A 131 -6.18 2.39 2.55
C ILE A 131 -5.29 3.45 1.91
N GLU A 132 -4.04 3.53 2.33
CA GLU A 132 -3.03 4.32 1.63
C GLU A 132 -2.82 3.73 0.23
N PRO A 133 -3.05 4.50 -0.85
CA PRO A 133 -2.85 4.01 -2.20
C PRO A 133 -1.36 3.85 -2.50
N TYR A 134 -1.01 2.84 -3.29
CA TYR A 134 0.38 2.58 -3.67
C TYR A 134 0.50 2.20 -5.14
N ILE A 135 1.73 2.28 -5.65
CA ILE A 135 2.06 1.92 -7.03
C ILE A 135 2.90 0.65 -7.00
N VAL A 136 2.56 -0.29 -7.87
CA VAL A 136 3.27 -1.56 -8.01
C VAL A 136 3.33 -1.96 -9.48
N TYR A 137 4.43 -2.59 -9.89
CA TYR A 137 4.51 -3.20 -11.22
C TYR A 137 3.67 -4.49 -11.27
N SER A 138 2.78 -4.58 -12.23
CA SER A 138 1.98 -5.78 -12.48
C SER A 138 2.50 -6.55 -13.69
N THR A 139 2.77 -7.83 -13.50
CA THR A 139 3.14 -8.76 -14.58
C THR A 139 1.96 -9.08 -15.49
N ASP A 140 0.73 -8.98 -14.99
CA ASP A 140 -0.48 -9.28 -15.76
C ASP A 140 -0.71 -8.27 -16.89
N VAL A 141 -0.37 -6.99 -16.66
CA VAL A 141 -0.56 -5.90 -17.64
C VAL A 141 0.75 -5.26 -18.08
N GLU A 142 1.90 -5.81 -17.65
CA GLU A 142 3.26 -5.37 -17.98
C GLU A 142 3.49 -3.85 -17.79
N SER A 143 2.89 -3.28 -16.72
CA SER A 143 2.89 -1.84 -16.45
C SER A 143 2.81 -1.58 -14.95
N ASN A 144 3.18 -0.36 -14.54
CA ASN A 144 2.87 0.12 -13.21
C ASN A 144 1.36 0.34 -13.08
N VAL A 145 0.80 -0.10 -11.95
CA VAL A 145 -0.61 0.08 -11.64
C VAL A 145 -0.76 0.76 -10.27
N ILE A 146 -1.84 1.51 -10.12
CA ILE A 146 -2.21 2.14 -8.86
C ILE A 146 -3.20 1.24 -8.14
N VAL A 147 -2.88 0.88 -6.92
CA VAL A 147 -3.77 0.12 -6.03
C VAL A 147 -4.37 1.09 -5.03
N ALA A 148 -5.69 1.07 -4.91
CA ALA A 148 -6.43 1.95 -4.02
C ALA A 148 -7.58 1.22 -3.34
N GLY A 149 -7.91 1.61 -2.13
CA GLY A 149 -9.06 1.07 -1.42
C GLY A 149 -10.40 1.46 -2.06
N ILE A 150 -11.47 0.83 -1.60
CA ILE A 150 -12.83 1.15 -2.02
C ILE A 150 -13.55 1.87 -0.87
N PRO A 151 -13.69 3.21 -0.89
CA PRO A 151 -14.16 4.01 0.25
C PRO A 151 -15.52 3.62 0.81
N LYS A 152 -16.41 3.07 -0.03
CA LYS A 152 -17.74 2.61 0.41
C LYS A 152 -17.71 1.52 1.48
N PHE A 153 -16.59 0.83 1.58
CA PHE A 153 -16.40 -0.22 2.56
C PHE A 153 -15.77 0.28 3.86
N ASN A 154 -15.41 1.56 3.94
CA ASN A 154 -14.98 2.20 5.18
C ASN A 154 -16.01 2.04 6.30
N ASP A 155 -17.32 2.12 5.95
CA ASP A 155 -18.44 2.02 6.89
C ASP A 155 -18.74 0.58 7.36
N LEU A 156 -18.10 -0.43 6.78
CA LEU A 156 -18.26 -1.80 7.27
C LEU A 156 -17.63 -2.01 8.65
N ASN A 157 -17.19 -0.92 9.26
CA ASN A 157 -16.72 -0.80 10.63
C ASN A 157 -15.64 -1.85 10.96
N ILE A 158 -14.63 -1.81 10.17
CA ILE A 158 -13.55 -2.76 10.18
C ILE A 158 -12.70 -2.46 11.40
N GLY A 159 -12.38 -3.50 12.12
CA GLY A 159 -11.45 -3.40 13.23
C GLY A 159 -10.15 -2.73 12.82
N LYS A 160 -9.24 -2.53 13.74
CA LYS A 160 -8.01 -1.73 13.61
C LYS A 160 -7.02 -2.13 12.50
N GLU A 161 -7.32 -3.12 11.68
CA GLU A 161 -6.42 -3.65 10.66
C GLU A 161 -6.82 -3.11 9.28
N GLU A 162 -6.12 -2.04 8.86
CA GLU A 162 -6.30 -1.35 7.57
C GLU A 162 -6.05 -2.26 6.36
N SER A 163 -5.27 -3.32 6.52
CA SER A 163 -4.90 -4.28 5.47
C SER A 163 -6.04 -5.20 5.00
N SER A 164 -7.24 -5.09 5.56
CA SER A 164 -8.36 -5.98 5.26
C SER A 164 -9.46 -5.34 4.41
N LEU A 165 -9.26 -4.14 3.87
CA LEU A 165 -10.23 -3.47 3.00
C LEU A 165 -10.12 -3.98 1.56
N PRO A 166 -11.25 -4.05 0.81
CA PRO A 166 -11.20 -4.40 -0.59
C PRO A 166 -10.53 -3.29 -1.42
N ILE A 167 -9.85 -3.71 -2.47
CA ILE A 167 -9.09 -2.83 -3.34
C ILE A 167 -9.65 -2.77 -4.76
N ASN A 168 -9.31 -1.68 -5.45
CA ASN A 168 -9.40 -1.51 -6.89
C ASN A 168 -8.00 -1.28 -7.46
N VAL A 169 -7.81 -1.68 -8.72
CA VAL A 169 -6.57 -1.48 -9.47
C VAL A 169 -6.84 -0.61 -10.68
N TRP A 170 -5.96 0.37 -10.89
CA TRP A 170 -6.07 1.35 -11.94
C TRP A 170 -4.81 1.37 -12.78
N LYS A 171 -4.98 1.37 -14.11
CA LYS A 171 -3.90 1.59 -15.07
C LYS A 171 -4.00 3.01 -15.63
N TYR A 172 -2.85 3.66 -15.75
CA TYR A 172 -2.71 4.91 -16.46
C TYR A 172 -2.28 4.61 -17.90
N GLU A 173 -2.96 5.18 -18.87
CA GLU A 173 -2.64 5.04 -20.28
C GLU A 173 -3.24 6.21 -21.06
N GLU A 174 -2.45 6.84 -21.94
CA GLU A 174 -2.86 7.97 -22.74
C GLU A 174 -3.55 9.08 -21.91
N ALA A 175 -2.95 9.48 -20.81
CA ALA A 175 -3.48 10.48 -19.88
C ALA A 175 -4.89 10.16 -19.35
N THR A 176 -5.18 8.89 -19.13
CA THR A 176 -6.46 8.41 -18.60
C THR A 176 -6.24 7.33 -17.56
N LEU A 177 -6.98 7.37 -16.45
CA LEU A 177 -7.02 6.29 -15.46
C LEU A 177 -8.18 5.34 -15.76
N THR A 178 -7.86 4.06 -15.99
CA THR A 178 -8.84 3.02 -16.26
C THR A 178 -8.79 1.95 -15.19
N ASN A 179 -9.94 1.54 -14.68
CA ASN A 179 -10.02 0.41 -13.76
C ASN A 179 -9.77 -0.90 -14.52
N VAL A 180 -8.77 -1.66 -14.06
CA VAL A 180 -8.31 -2.91 -14.70
C VAL A 180 -8.45 -4.13 -13.79
N ASN A 181 -9.34 -4.10 -12.84
CA ASN A 181 -9.51 -5.20 -11.88
C ASN A 181 -9.57 -6.59 -12.55
N ASN A 182 -10.34 -6.72 -13.64
CA ASN A 182 -10.53 -8.00 -14.34
C ASN A 182 -9.29 -8.46 -15.13
N GLU A 183 -8.26 -7.64 -15.23
CA GLU A 183 -7.02 -7.93 -15.95
C GLU A 183 -5.88 -8.30 -14.99
N ILE A 184 -6.09 -8.08 -13.68
CA ILE A 184 -5.10 -8.30 -12.63
C ILE A 184 -5.51 -9.50 -11.78
N TYR A 185 -4.72 -10.56 -11.84
CA TYR A 185 -4.96 -11.77 -11.04
C TYR A 185 -4.02 -11.90 -9.85
N GLU A 186 -2.71 -11.77 -10.08
CA GLU A 186 -1.67 -12.06 -9.08
C GLU A 186 -1.80 -11.17 -7.83
N LEU A 187 -2.12 -9.89 -8.02
CA LEU A 187 -2.29 -8.95 -6.91
C LEU A 187 -3.50 -9.31 -6.03
N PHE A 188 -4.66 -9.60 -6.66
CA PHE A 188 -5.85 -10.00 -5.92
C PHE A 188 -5.69 -11.35 -5.23
N GLU A 189 -4.92 -12.28 -5.82
CA GLU A 189 -4.56 -13.55 -5.19
C GLU A 189 -3.74 -13.31 -3.92
N THR A 190 -2.74 -12.44 -3.99
CA THR A 190 -1.87 -12.08 -2.85
C THR A 190 -2.66 -11.42 -1.73
N GLU A 191 -3.47 -10.41 -2.04
CA GLU A 191 -4.30 -9.72 -1.05
C GLU A 191 -5.34 -10.65 -0.41
N THR A 192 -5.99 -11.50 -1.23
CA THR A 192 -6.93 -12.49 -0.71
C THR A 192 -6.24 -13.57 0.11
N GLY A 193 -5.02 -13.96 -0.25
CA GLY A 193 -4.19 -14.89 0.51
C GLY A 193 -3.96 -14.41 1.94
N SER A 194 -3.57 -13.15 2.11
CA SER A 194 -3.40 -12.53 3.45
C SER A 194 -4.70 -12.52 4.26
N ILE A 195 -5.84 -12.30 3.61
CA ILE A 195 -7.16 -12.36 4.25
C ILE A 195 -7.49 -13.81 4.68
N ILE A 196 -7.17 -14.80 3.84
CA ILE A 196 -7.39 -16.21 4.16
C ILE A 196 -6.56 -16.63 5.37
N ASP A 197 -5.27 -16.30 5.38
CA ASP A 197 -4.36 -16.61 6.49
C ASP A 197 -4.90 -16.02 7.81
N TYR A 198 -5.33 -14.77 7.80
CA TYR A 198 -5.96 -14.13 8.96
C TYR A 198 -7.23 -14.87 9.42
N LEU A 199 -8.11 -15.24 8.48
CA LEU A 199 -9.37 -15.94 8.83
C LEU A 199 -9.11 -17.36 9.35
N GLU A 200 -8.13 -18.08 8.82
CA GLU A 200 -7.73 -19.39 9.31
C GLU A 200 -7.19 -19.30 10.74
N ASP A 201 -6.27 -18.39 11.00
CA ASP A 201 -5.74 -18.13 12.37
C ASP A 201 -6.85 -17.72 13.34
N TYR A 202 -7.79 -16.90 12.89
CA TYR A 202 -8.91 -16.45 13.70
C TYR A 202 -9.82 -17.63 14.08
N PHE A 203 -10.22 -18.48 13.11
CA PHE A 203 -11.09 -19.63 13.37
C PHE A 203 -10.38 -20.77 14.11
N ASP A 204 -9.09 -20.95 13.94
CA ASP A 204 -8.32 -21.90 14.76
C ASP A 204 -8.34 -21.51 16.25
N SER A 205 -8.44 -20.22 16.55
CA SER A 205 -8.47 -19.68 17.91
C SER A 205 -9.89 -19.50 18.48
N ASN A 206 -10.93 -19.62 17.66
CA ASN A 206 -12.33 -19.37 18.03
C ASN A 206 -13.24 -20.53 17.58
N ILE A 207 -14.41 -20.64 18.24
CA ILE A 207 -15.41 -21.66 17.83
C ILE A 207 -16.00 -21.25 16.48
N GLU A 208 -15.92 -22.14 15.50
CA GLU A 208 -16.54 -21.95 14.17
C GLU A 208 -18.07 -21.95 14.28
N ASN A 209 -18.67 -20.77 14.26
CA ASN A 209 -20.13 -20.61 14.27
C ASN A 209 -20.54 -19.24 13.67
N CYS A 210 -21.84 -18.98 13.58
CA CYS A 210 -22.35 -17.73 13.04
C CYS A 210 -21.87 -16.50 13.84
N GLN A 211 -21.76 -16.58 15.16
CA GLN A 211 -21.35 -15.45 15.98
C GLN A 211 -19.89 -15.06 15.71
N SER A 212 -18.97 -16.03 15.58
CA SER A 212 -17.58 -15.76 15.22
C SER A 212 -17.46 -15.21 13.79
N SER A 213 -18.21 -15.73 12.84
CA SER A 213 -18.26 -15.17 11.47
C SER A 213 -18.75 -13.72 11.45
N GLN A 214 -19.71 -13.35 12.30
CA GLN A 214 -20.19 -11.97 12.39
C GLN A 214 -19.17 -11.00 12.96
N GLN A 215 -18.23 -11.46 13.78
CA GLN A 215 -17.15 -10.63 14.33
C GLN A 215 -16.10 -10.23 13.27
N VAL A 216 -15.95 -11.04 12.23
CA VAL A 216 -15.02 -10.84 11.13
C VAL A 216 -15.73 -10.70 9.76
N ASN A 217 -17.02 -10.36 9.76
CA ASN A 217 -17.83 -10.30 8.55
C ASN A 217 -17.29 -9.33 7.49
N ASN A 218 -16.73 -8.22 7.91
CA ASN A 218 -16.09 -7.22 7.07
C ASN A 218 -14.85 -7.76 6.36
N ILE A 219 -14.00 -8.52 7.06
CA ILE A 219 -12.81 -9.17 6.49
C ILE A 219 -13.26 -10.22 5.46
N ILE A 220 -14.32 -10.98 5.79
CA ILE A 220 -14.95 -11.91 4.86
C ILE A 220 -15.51 -11.15 3.64
N ALA A 221 -16.15 -10.00 3.84
CA ALA A 221 -16.62 -9.17 2.72
C ALA A 221 -15.48 -8.71 1.82
N SER A 222 -14.35 -8.28 2.40
CA SER A 222 -13.19 -7.82 1.65
C SER A 222 -12.61 -8.93 0.77
N GLY A 223 -12.39 -10.11 1.31
CA GLY A 223 -11.92 -11.26 0.51
C GLY A 223 -12.91 -11.66 -0.60
N PHE A 224 -14.21 -11.64 -0.32
CA PHE A 224 -15.23 -11.88 -1.33
C PHE A 224 -15.17 -10.85 -2.47
N ILE A 225 -15.01 -9.57 -2.14
CA ILE A 225 -14.98 -8.48 -3.13
C ILE A 225 -13.70 -8.54 -3.97
N ASN A 226 -12.54 -8.78 -3.36
CA ASN A 226 -11.30 -8.94 -4.10
C ASN A 226 -11.39 -10.08 -5.13
N LEU A 227 -11.96 -11.21 -4.76
CA LEU A 227 -12.20 -12.33 -5.69
C LEU A 227 -13.20 -11.96 -6.81
N VAL A 228 -14.26 -11.19 -6.50
CA VAL A 228 -15.19 -10.70 -7.51
C VAL A 228 -14.52 -9.71 -8.46
N ASN A 229 -13.68 -8.82 -7.94
CA ASN A 229 -12.92 -7.84 -8.73
C ASN A 229 -11.92 -8.56 -9.66
N ALA A 230 -11.30 -9.65 -9.21
CA ALA A 230 -10.46 -10.50 -10.05
C ALA A 230 -11.22 -11.33 -11.10
N GLY A 231 -12.55 -11.21 -11.15
CA GLY A 231 -13.39 -12.03 -12.05
C GLY A 231 -13.69 -13.45 -11.54
N GLU A 232 -13.18 -13.83 -10.37
CA GLU A 232 -13.23 -15.18 -9.80
C GLU A 232 -14.55 -15.46 -9.03
N ASN A 233 -15.71 -15.21 -9.65
CA ASN A 233 -17.02 -15.27 -9.02
C ASN A 233 -17.35 -16.64 -8.38
N SER A 234 -16.86 -17.74 -8.98
CA SER A 234 -17.06 -19.10 -8.44
C SER A 234 -16.28 -19.30 -7.14
N VAL A 235 -15.02 -18.86 -7.13
CA VAL A 235 -14.13 -18.93 -5.96
C VAL A 235 -14.66 -18.01 -4.86
N ALA A 236 -15.08 -16.79 -5.20
CA ALA A 236 -15.71 -15.85 -4.27
C ALA A 236 -16.93 -16.49 -3.55
N SER A 237 -17.77 -17.19 -4.30
CA SER A 237 -18.94 -17.86 -3.71
C SER A 237 -18.56 -19.02 -2.78
N GLN A 238 -17.49 -19.75 -3.08
CA GLN A 238 -16.97 -20.81 -2.22
C GLN A 238 -16.32 -20.24 -0.96
N PHE A 239 -15.52 -19.17 -1.12
CA PHE A 239 -14.91 -18.42 -0.02
C PHE A 239 -15.98 -17.95 0.98
N LEU A 240 -17.02 -17.28 0.48
CA LEU A 240 -18.12 -16.82 1.33
C LEU A 240 -18.79 -17.97 2.11
N LYS A 241 -19.05 -19.12 1.46
CA LYS A 241 -19.63 -20.30 2.10
C LYS A 241 -18.71 -20.94 3.15
N LYS A 242 -17.39 -20.85 2.95
CA LYS A 242 -16.41 -21.41 3.90
C LYS A 242 -16.35 -20.57 5.19
N TYR A 243 -16.38 -19.25 5.08
CA TYR A 243 -16.08 -18.38 6.23
C TYR A 243 -17.31 -17.69 6.84
N TYR A 244 -18.40 -17.47 6.08
CA TYR A 244 -19.64 -16.90 6.63
C TYR A 244 -20.64 -17.99 7.01
N LEU A 245 -20.66 -18.35 8.28
CA LEU A 245 -21.36 -19.53 8.82
C LEU A 245 -22.79 -19.24 9.29
N CYS A 246 -23.39 -18.12 8.86
CA CYS A 246 -24.75 -17.75 9.21
C CYS A 246 -25.78 -18.20 8.16
N GLN A 247 -27.05 -18.39 8.60
CA GLN A 247 -28.11 -18.82 7.72
C GLN A 247 -28.55 -17.78 6.68
N ASP A 248 -28.23 -16.50 6.92
CA ASP A 248 -28.58 -15.37 6.07
C ASP A 248 -27.52 -15.05 5.00
N ILE A 249 -26.67 -16.02 4.65
CA ILE A 249 -25.54 -15.87 3.71
C ILE A 249 -25.95 -15.23 2.37
N GLU A 250 -27.11 -15.61 1.81
CA GLU A 250 -27.58 -15.05 0.53
C GLU A 250 -27.96 -13.56 0.67
N SER A 251 -28.60 -13.20 1.79
CA SER A 251 -28.91 -11.81 2.09
C SER A 251 -27.65 -10.98 2.31
N TYR A 252 -26.66 -11.54 3.01
CA TYR A 252 -25.37 -10.91 3.22
C TYR A 252 -24.60 -10.71 1.92
N LYS A 253 -24.53 -11.75 1.07
CA LYS A 253 -23.95 -11.67 -0.28
C LYS A 253 -24.58 -10.56 -1.10
N GLN A 254 -25.93 -10.51 -1.14
CA GLN A 254 -26.64 -9.49 -1.90
C GLN A 254 -26.38 -8.07 -1.38
N LYS A 255 -26.22 -7.90 -0.06
CA LYS A 255 -25.83 -6.61 0.53
C LYS A 255 -24.47 -6.16 0.01
N ILE A 256 -23.46 -7.03 -0.02
CA ILE A 256 -22.12 -6.73 -0.53
C ILE A 256 -22.17 -6.40 -2.02
N GLU A 257 -22.83 -7.25 -2.83
CA GLU A 257 -22.97 -7.02 -4.28
C GLU A 257 -23.69 -5.70 -4.61
N ASN A 258 -24.65 -5.30 -3.81
CA ASN A 258 -25.34 -4.03 -4.00
C ASN A 258 -24.40 -2.82 -3.74
N LEU A 259 -23.51 -2.93 -2.76
CA LEU A 259 -22.47 -1.91 -2.53
C LEU A 259 -21.51 -1.80 -3.72
N LEU A 260 -21.21 -2.90 -4.42
CA LEU A 260 -20.38 -2.88 -5.62
C LEU A 260 -21.07 -2.22 -6.83
N LYS A 261 -22.40 -2.42 -6.99
CA LYS A 261 -23.15 -1.96 -8.17
C LYS A 261 -23.40 -0.46 -8.24
N VAL A 262 -23.34 0.26 -7.13
CA VAL A 262 -23.63 1.71 -7.07
C VAL A 262 -22.56 2.57 -7.76
N ASN A 263 -21.54 1.99 -8.39
CA ASN A 263 -20.37 2.67 -9.00
C ASN A 263 -20.15 2.38 -10.50
N LYS A 264 -21.19 2.02 -11.23
CA LYS A 264 -21.06 1.99 -12.71
C LYS A 264 -21.67 3.22 -13.34
#